data_23947d8529640832683ec95808323bd7
#
_entry.id   23947d8529640832683ec95808323bd7
#
_cell.length_a   1.000
_cell.length_b   1.000
_cell.length_c   1.000
_cell.angle_alpha   90.00
_cell.angle_beta   90.00
_cell.angle_gamma   90.00
#
_symmetry.space_group_name_H-M   'P 1'
#
loop_
_entity.id
_entity.type
_entity.pdbx_description
1 polymer ?
#
loop_
_entity_poly.entity_id
_entity_poly.type
_entity_poly.pdbx_seq_one_letter_code
_entity_poly.pdbx_strand_id
1 'polypeptide(L)'
;SCHYPPKGNRGMGLARAQGYGEANAKSKYITTTSKHIEIYAQIESVAGIANLDSIFSQEIDGYFIGPYDLSASLGNPGIFNSDEFINAEEQILQASKQHQIKAGYHLVEPNQEEIPILSNKGYDMIAFSVDIRMLDLSARLPFIK
;
A
#
# COMPACT_ATOMS: atom_id res chain seq x y z
N SER A 1 6.67 3.23 -15.05
CA SER A 1 5.34 3.76 -15.39
C SER A 1 4.86 4.88 -14.46
N CYS A 2 5.39 5.01 -13.25
CA CYS A 2 4.95 6.02 -12.28
C CYS A 2 5.43 7.45 -12.60
N HIS A 3 6.54 7.59 -13.30
CA HIS A 3 7.11 8.88 -13.67
C HIS A 3 6.73 9.33 -15.08
N TYR A 4 6.62 10.64 -15.27
CA TYR A 4 6.48 11.26 -16.58
C TYR A 4 7.81 11.22 -17.40
N PRO A 5 7.74 11.33 -18.72
CA PRO A 5 8.94 11.50 -19.53
C PRO A 5 9.78 12.70 -19.07
N PRO A 6 11.15 12.64 -19.15
CA PRO A 6 11.95 11.56 -19.73
C PRO A 6 12.26 10.40 -18.75
N LYS A 7 11.96 10.53 -17.44
CA LYS A 7 12.28 9.51 -16.41
C LYS A 7 11.43 8.24 -16.57
N GLY A 8 10.22 8.38 -17.07
CA GLY A 8 9.29 7.27 -17.27
C GLY A 8 8.37 7.50 -18.46
N ASN A 9 7.30 6.73 -18.54
CA ASN A 9 6.33 6.77 -19.63
C ASN A 9 4.88 6.94 -19.14
N ARG A 10 4.68 7.55 -17.97
CA ARG A 10 3.35 7.83 -17.42
C ARG A 10 2.53 8.67 -18.39
N GLY A 11 1.30 8.20 -18.69
CA GLY A 11 0.35 8.95 -19.50
C GLY A 11 -0.19 10.19 -18.76
N MET A 12 -0.54 11.22 -19.54
CA MET A 12 -1.12 12.45 -18.97
C MET A 12 -2.62 12.52 -19.25
N GLY A 13 -3.42 12.44 -18.18
CA GLY A 13 -4.85 12.68 -18.24
C GLY A 13 -5.23 14.16 -18.05
N LEU A 14 -6.49 14.47 -18.26
CA LEU A 14 -7.09 15.80 -18.03
C LEU A 14 -8.16 15.72 -16.93
N ALA A 15 -7.73 15.30 -15.72
CA ALA A 15 -8.61 15.22 -14.57
C ALA A 15 -8.47 16.48 -13.68
N ARG A 16 -9.20 16.51 -12.59
CA ARG A 16 -9.17 17.61 -11.62
C ARG A 16 -7.76 17.94 -11.14
N ALA A 17 -6.94 16.94 -10.88
CA ALA A 17 -5.55 17.12 -10.44
C ALA A 17 -4.69 17.86 -11.47
N GLN A 18 -5.00 17.74 -12.76
CA GLN A 18 -4.32 18.43 -13.87
C GLN A 18 -5.02 19.74 -14.27
N GLY A 19 -5.91 20.30 -13.41
CA GLY A 19 -6.65 21.52 -13.68
C GLY A 19 -7.53 21.45 -14.93
N TYR A 20 -8.06 20.27 -15.25
CA TYR A 20 -8.88 20.00 -16.44
C TYR A 20 -8.26 20.49 -17.77
N GLY A 21 -6.94 20.68 -17.80
CA GLY A 21 -6.21 21.10 -19.00
C GLY A 21 -6.09 22.60 -19.20
N GLU A 22 -6.38 23.43 -18.21
CA GLU A 22 -6.14 24.86 -18.27
C GLU A 22 -4.70 25.22 -18.70
N ALA A 23 -4.54 26.37 -19.38
CA ALA A 23 -3.27 26.83 -19.85
C ALA A 23 -2.24 26.92 -18.69
N ASN A 24 -1.06 26.37 -18.87
CA ASN A 24 0.03 26.27 -17.88
C ASN A 24 -0.20 25.28 -16.70
N ALA A 25 -1.42 24.80 -16.43
CA ALA A 25 -1.68 23.86 -15.36
C ALA A 25 -0.95 22.53 -15.59
N LYS A 26 -0.89 22.05 -16.84
CA LYS A 26 -0.18 20.82 -17.22
C LYS A 26 1.31 20.88 -16.92
N SER A 27 1.99 21.94 -17.35
CA SER A 27 3.45 22.10 -17.16
C SER A 27 3.78 22.24 -15.67
N LYS A 28 3.00 23.04 -14.94
CA LYS A 28 3.14 23.21 -13.49
C LYS A 28 2.89 21.90 -12.76
N TYR A 29 1.84 21.15 -13.12
CA TYR A 29 1.51 19.86 -12.52
C TYR A 29 2.64 18.84 -12.72
N ILE A 30 3.14 18.68 -13.95
CA ILE A 30 4.23 17.73 -14.23
C ILE A 30 5.47 18.10 -13.43
N THR A 31 5.89 19.36 -13.44
CA THR A 31 7.09 19.83 -12.74
C THR A 31 6.99 19.67 -11.22
N THR A 32 5.82 19.93 -10.66
CA THR A 32 5.58 19.81 -9.23
C THR A 32 5.43 18.35 -8.82
N THR A 33 4.60 17.58 -9.54
CA THR A 33 4.31 16.18 -9.21
C THR A 33 5.54 15.30 -9.35
N SER A 34 6.38 15.54 -10.38
CA SER A 34 7.62 14.78 -10.56
C SER A 34 8.60 14.87 -9.39
N LYS A 35 8.46 15.91 -8.55
CA LYS A 35 9.31 16.11 -7.36
C LYS A 35 8.71 15.50 -6.08
N HIS A 36 7.42 15.23 -6.06
CA HIS A 36 6.68 14.84 -4.85
C HIS A 36 5.90 13.54 -5.00
N ILE A 37 6.10 12.81 -6.11
CA ILE A 37 5.46 11.51 -6.26
C ILE A 37 6.15 10.50 -5.35
N GLU A 38 5.38 9.88 -4.47
CA GLU A 38 5.82 8.73 -3.69
C GLU A 38 5.31 7.44 -4.35
N ILE A 39 6.13 6.41 -4.35
CA ILE A 39 5.87 5.12 -4.99
C ILE A 39 5.92 4.04 -3.93
N TYR A 40 4.82 3.30 -3.81
CA TYR A 40 4.71 2.19 -2.88
C TYR A 40 4.45 0.90 -3.65
N ALA A 41 5.24 -0.14 -3.32
CA ALA A 41 4.98 -1.48 -3.82
C ALA A 41 3.93 -2.19 -2.97
N GLN A 42 3.06 -2.98 -3.57
CA GLN A 42 2.16 -3.87 -2.81
C GLN A 42 2.77 -5.27 -2.78
N ILE A 43 3.04 -5.77 -1.56
CA ILE A 43 3.56 -7.12 -1.34
C ILE A 43 2.41 -8.01 -0.88
N GLU A 44 1.99 -8.91 -1.76
CA GLU A 44 0.76 -9.68 -1.58
C GLU A 44 0.84 -11.10 -2.15
N SER A 45 2.06 -11.60 -2.39
CA SER A 45 2.24 -12.94 -2.95
C SER A 45 3.55 -13.59 -2.53
N VAL A 46 3.59 -14.91 -2.56
CA VAL A 46 4.82 -15.70 -2.34
C VAL A 46 5.93 -15.30 -3.31
N ALA A 47 5.57 -15.00 -4.58
CA ALA A 47 6.53 -14.50 -5.56
C ALA A 47 7.09 -13.14 -5.17
N GLY A 48 6.27 -12.24 -4.60
CA GLY A 48 6.71 -10.96 -4.06
C GLY A 48 7.71 -11.14 -2.92
N ILE A 49 7.41 -12.05 -1.98
CA ILE A 49 8.33 -12.36 -0.86
C ILE A 49 9.67 -12.88 -1.37
N ALA A 50 9.66 -13.80 -2.33
CA ALA A 50 10.89 -14.36 -2.90
C ALA A 50 11.76 -13.34 -3.64
N ASN A 51 11.23 -12.16 -3.98
CA ASN A 51 11.91 -11.10 -4.72
C ASN A 51 12.03 -9.78 -3.95
N LEU A 52 11.89 -9.78 -2.61
CA LEU A 52 11.91 -8.57 -1.79
C LEU A 52 13.12 -7.68 -2.05
N ASP A 53 14.33 -8.23 -2.06
CA ASP A 53 15.55 -7.46 -2.31
C ASP A 53 15.53 -6.77 -3.68
N SER A 54 15.07 -7.47 -4.71
CA SER A 54 14.96 -6.91 -6.07
C SER A 54 13.90 -5.80 -6.13
N ILE A 55 12.79 -5.94 -5.42
CA ILE A 55 11.70 -4.97 -5.37
C ILE A 55 12.14 -3.74 -4.56
N PHE A 56 12.68 -3.95 -3.36
CA PHE A 56 13.02 -2.90 -2.41
C PHE A 56 14.29 -2.13 -2.79
N SER A 57 15.13 -2.67 -3.67
CA SER A 57 16.26 -1.94 -4.28
C SER A 57 15.84 -0.98 -5.39
N GLN A 58 14.57 -0.98 -5.81
CA GLN A 58 14.08 -0.01 -6.79
C GLN A 58 13.88 1.37 -6.13
N GLU A 59 13.73 2.42 -6.94
CA GLU A 59 13.38 3.76 -6.48
C GLU A 59 11.91 3.79 -5.98
N ILE A 60 11.65 3.21 -4.81
CA ILE A 60 10.35 3.23 -4.12
C ILE A 60 10.50 3.85 -2.73
N ASP A 61 9.45 4.48 -2.25
CA ASP A 61 9.42 5.15 -0.94
C ASP A 61 8.99 4.21 0.18
N GLY A 62 8.34 3.12 -0.17
CA GLY A 62 7.88 2.13 0.79
C GLY A 62 7.07 1.01 0.14
N TYR A 63 6.36 0.27 0.97
CA TYR A 63 5.47 -0.80 0.53
C TYR A 63 4.20 -0.84 1.39
N PHE A 64 3.19 -1.59 0.91
CA PHE A 64 2.05 -2.04 1.68
C PHE A 64 1.92 -3.56 1.60
N ILE A 65 1.59 -4.20 2.72
CA ILE A 65 1.11 -5.58 2.70
C ILE A 65 -0.38 -5.57 2.32
N GLY A 66 -0.75 -6.40 1.31
CA GLY A 66 -2.12 -6.77 0.99
C GLY A 66 -2.48 -8.07 1.70
N PRO A 67 -3.05 -8.05 2.94
CA PRO A 67 -3.13 -9.25 3.77
C PRO A 67 -4.05 -10.33 3.19
N TYR A 68 -5.14 -9.96 2.54
CA TYR A 68 -6.06 -10.95 1.94
C TYR A 68 -5.39 -11.71 0.79
N ASP A 69 -4.78 -10.99 -0.14
CA ASP A 69 -4.11 -11.60 -1.30
C ASP A 69 -2.86 -12.37 -0.85
N LEU A 70 -2.10 -11.84 0.11
CA LEU A 70 -0.95 -12.53 0.66
C LEU A 70 -1.35 -13.85 1.33
N SER A 71 -2.37 -13.84 2.19
CA SER A 71 -2.87 -15.04 2.86
C SER A 71 -3.39 -16.09 1.86
N ALA A 72 -4.08 -15.64 0.82
CA ALA A 72 -4.53 -16.51 -0.26
C ALA A 72 -3.36 -17.11 -1.05
N SER A 73 -2.34 -16.31 -1.35
CA SER A 73 -1.12 -16.79 -2.01
C SER A 73 -0.33 -17.80 -1.18
N LEU A 74 -0.42 -17.70 0.16
CA LEU A 74 0.15 -18.66 1.11
C LEU A 74 -0.69 -19.92 1.31
N GLY A 75 -1.88 -19.99 0.68
CA GLY A 75 -2.79 -21.14 0.79
C GLY A 75 -3.82 -21.08 1.92
N ASN A 76 -3.84 -20.01 2.70
CA ASN A 76 -4.71 -19.82 3.87
C ASN A 76 -5.52 -18.52 3.76
N PRO A 77 -6.46 -18.38 2.78
CA PRO A 77 -7.13 -17.11 2.50
C PRO A 77 -7.90 -16.57 3.71
N GLY A 78 -7.60 -15.32 4.10
CA GLY A 78 -8.23 -14.63 5.23
C GLY A 78 -7.73 -15.05 6.61
N ILE A 79 -6.74 -15.94 6.71
CA ILE A 79 -6.15 -16.39 7.98
C ILE A 79 -4.82 -15.67 8.19
N PHE A 80 -4.83 -14.62 9.01
CA PHE A 80 -3.67 -13.74 9.24
C PHE A 80 -2.83 -14.15 10.47
N ASN A 81 -3.29 -15.15 11.22
CA ASN A 81 -2.60 -15.70 12.40
C ASN A 81 -1.99 -17.09 12.14
N SER A 82 -1.89 -17.52 10.89
CA SER A 82 -1.15 -18.74 10.56
C SER A 82 0.35 -18.51 10.65
N ASP A 83 1.11 -19.56 10.96
CA ASP A 83 2.58 -19.48 11.03
C ASP A 83 3.20 -18.99 9.72
N GLU A 84 2.63 -19.42 8.59
CA GLU A 84 3.07 -18.99 7.26
C GLU A 84 2.89 -17.50 7.06
N PHE A 85 1.73 -16.93 7.47
CA PHE A 85 1.48 -15.50 7.35
C PHE A 85 2.38 -14.69 8.27
N ILE A 86 2.53 -15.11 9.53
CA ILE A 86 3.40 -14.43 10.51
C ILE A 86 4.84 -14.43 10.03
N ASN A 87 5.36 -15.57 9.58
CA ASN A 87 6.71 -15.68 9.05
C ASN A 87 6.92 -14.81 7.80
N ALA A 88 5.92 -14.75 6.90
CA ALA A 88 5.97 -13.89 5.73
C ALA A 88 6.00 -12.40 6.11
N GLU A 89 5.14 -11.99 7.05
CA GLU A 89 5.10 -10.62 7.59
C GLU A 89 6.46 -10.21 8.19
N GLU A 90 7.05 -11.08 8.99
CA GLU A 90 8.37 -10.84 9.61
C GLU A 90 9.48 -10.69 8.57
N GLN A 91 9.50 -11.55 7.55
CA GLN A 91 10.48 -11.46 6.45
C GLN A 91 10.35 -10.13 5.70
N ILE A 92 9.13 -9.70 5.38
CA ILE A 92 8.87 -8.43 4.68
C ILE A 92 9.34 -7.25 5.55
N LEU A 93 8.98 -7.23 6.84
CA LEU A 93 9.40 -6.18 7.78
C LEU A 93 10.93 -6.14 7.96
N GLN A 94 11.59 -7.29 8.02
CA GLN A 94 13.04 -7.35 8.12
C GLN A 94 13.72 -6.80 6.86
N ALA A 95 13.26 -7.20 5.69
CA ALA A 95 13.78 -6.70 4.42
C ALA A 95 13.59 -5.19 4.28
N SER A 96 12.44 -4.64 4.66
CA SER A 96 12.19 -3.19 4.58
C SER A 96 13.13 -2.38 5.47
N LYS A 97 13.46 -2.90 6.67
CA LYS A 97 14.45 -2.27 7.56
C LYS A 97 15.85 -2.26 6.96
N GLN A 98 16.26 -3.34 6.28
CA GLN A 98 17.56 -3.42 5.58
C GLN A 98 17.65 -2.41 4.45
N HIS A 99 16.57 -2.23 3.70
CA HIS A 99 16.48 -1.28 2.58
C HIS A 99 16.09 0.16 3.01
N GLN A 100 15.77 0.38 4.28
CA GLN A 100 15.40 1.69 4.86
C GLN A 100 14.20 2.35 4.17
N ILE A 101 13.22 1.55 3.76
CA ILE A 101 11.95 2.01 3.15
C ILE A 101 10.80 1.93 4.14
N LYS A 102 9.80 2.79 3.94
CA LYS A 102 8.61 2.85 4.82
C LYS A 102 7.79 1.56 4.75
N ALA A 103 7.43 1.04 5.90
CA ALA A 103 6.59 -0.15 6.04
C ALA A 103 5.12 0.22 6.16
N GLY A 104 4.27 -0.31 5.28
CA GLY A 104 2.83 -0.10 5.28
C GLY A 104 2.04 -1.40 5.44
N TYR A 105 0.90 -1.30 6.13
CA TYR A 105 -0.06 -2.38 6.29
C TYR A 105 -1.47 -1.92 5.92
N HIS A 106 -2.21 -2.72 5.17
CA HIS A 106 -3.61 -2.45 4.88
C HIS A 106 -4.51 -3.19 5.88
N LEU A 107 -4.94 -2.49 6.91
CA LEU A 107 -5.92 -2.97 7.88
C LEU A 107 -7.32 -2.85 7.27
N VAL A 108 -7.79 -3.90 6.59
CA VAL A 108 -9.05 -3.87 5.83
C VAL A 108 -10.28 -3.78 6.74
N GLU A 109 -10.30 -4.58 7.82
CA GLU A 109 -11.36 -4.46 8.83
C GLU A 109 -11.10 -3.22 9.71
N PRO A 110 -12.08 -2.31 9.87
CA PRO A 110 -11.88 -1.06 10.60
C PRO A 110 -11.86 -1.26 12.11
N ASN A 111 -10.90 -2.02 12.60
CA ASN A 111 -10.64 -2.22 14.01
C ASN A 111 -9.57 -1.26 14.51
N GLN A 112 -9.98 -0.21 15.21
CA GLN A 112 -9.06 0.80 15.74
C GLN A 112 -8.07 0.26 16.78
N GLU A 113 -8.41 -0.84 17.47
CA GLU A 113 -7.55 -1.44 18.49
C GLU A 113 -6.30 -2.09 17.88
N GLU A 114 -6.33 -2.43 16.60
CA GLU A 114 -5.17 -2.99 15.89
C GLU A 114 -4.13 -1.93 15.47
N ILE A 115 -4.50 -0.66 15.39
CA ILE A 115 -3.59 0.42 14.98
C ILE A 115 -2.34 0.48 15.87
N PRO A 116 -2.45 0.56 17.22
CA PRO A 116 -1.27 0.57 18.08
C PRO A 116 -0.46 -0.74 18.01
N ILE A 117 -1.12 -1.88 17.77
CA ILE A 117 -0.45 -3.17 17.63
C ILE A 117 0.44 -3.18 16.38
N LEU A 118 -0.09 -2.75 15.23
CA LEU A 118 0.64 -2.65 13.98
C LEU A 118 1.78 -1.62 14.07
N SER A 119 1.53 -0.46 14.70
CA SER A 119 2.56 0.55 14.92
C SER A 119 3.72 0.01 15.78
N ASN A 120 3.41 -0.74 16.85
CA ASN A 120 4.42 -1.37 17.70
C ASN A 120 5.19 -2.50 17.01
N LYS A 121 4.61 -3.16 16.02
CA LYS A 121 5.32 -4.11 15.15
C LYS A 121 6.36 -3.42 14.25
N GLY A 122 6.19 -2.13 13.97
CA GLY A 122 7.11 -1.34 13.17
C GLY A 122 6.54 -0.89 11.83
N TYR A 123 5.23 -0.83 11.68
CA TYR A 123 4.60 -0.22 10.52
C TYR A 123 4.54 1.30 10.67
N ASP A 124 5.07 2.01 9.67
CA ASP A 124 5.08 3.48 9.60
C ASP A 124 3.75 4.04 9.08
N MET A 125 3.04 3.24 8.29
CA MET A 125 1.82 3.63 7.60
C MET A 125 0.76 2.54 7.73
N ILE A 126 -0.47 2.96 8.02
CA ILE A 126 -1.63 2.07 8.10
C ILE A 126 -2.71 2.61 7.17
N ALA A 127 -2.99 1.88 6.08
CA ALA A 127 -4.19 2.12 5.29
C ALA A 127 -5.39 1.53 6.05
N PHE A 128 -6.24 2.41 6.58
CA PHE A 128 -7.33 2.01 7.46
C PHE A 128 -8.61 1.80 6.69
N SER A 129 -8.96 0.52 6.48
CA SER A 129 -10.18 0.06 5.82
C SER A 129 -10.33 0.54 4.36
N VAL A 130 -11.52 0.39 3.83
CA VAL A 130 -12.00 0.93 2.55
C VAL A 130 -13.40 1.52 2.77
N ASP A 131 -13.77 2.50 1.96
CA ASP A 131 -15.03 3.25 2.09
C ASP A 131 -16.26 2.34 2.08
N ILE A 132 -16.33 1.37 1.16
CA ILE A 132 -17.44 0.42 1.07
C ILE A 132 -17.56 -0.48 2.30
N ARG A 133 -16.42 -0.86 2.93
CA ARG A 133 -16.44 -1.69 4.15
C ARG A 133 -16.92 -0.88 5.35
N MET A 134 -16.48 0.35 5.48
CA MET A 134 -16.96 1.27 6.51
C MET A 134 -18.46 1.54 6.36
N LEU A 135 -18.92 1.73 5.12
CA LEU A 135 -20.34 1.94 4.83
C LEU A 135 -21.18 0.71 5.18
N ASP A 136 -20.74 -0.48 4.76
CA ASP A 136 -21.43 -1.75 5.06
C ASP A 136 -21.58 -1.97 6.57
N LEU A 137 -20.52 -1.80 7.33
CA LEU A 137 -20.55 -1.93 8.79
C LEU A 137 -21.51 -0.94 9.44
N SER A 138 -21.43 0.34 9.04
CA SER A 138 -22.31 1.37 9.58
C SER A 138 -23.79 1.11 9.25
N ALA A 139 -24.07 0.60 8.05
CA ALA A 139 -25.43 0.28 7.62
C ALA A 139 -26.02 -0.92 8.39
N ARG A 140 -25.18 -1.83 8.87
CA ARG A 140 -25.60 -3.02 9.66
C ARG A 140 -25.86 -2.73 11.14
N LEU A 141 -25.23 -1.66 11.70
CA LEU A 141 -25.34 -1.34 13.13
C LEU A 141 -26.77 -1.37 13.70
N PRO A 142 -27.82 -0.83 13.01
CA PRO A 142 -29.18 -0.86 13.51
C PRO A 142 -29.78 -2.27 13.63
N PHE A 143 -29.20 -3.29 12.99
CA PHE A 143 -29.69 -4.66 12.90
C PHE A 143 -28.86 -5.67 13.70
N ILE A 144 -27.75 -5.23 14.28
CA ILE A 144 -26.93 -6.07 15.16
C ILE A 144 -27.53 -5.99 16.57
N LYS A 145 -28.06 -7.15 17.06
CA LYS A 145 -28.57 -7.31 18.43
C LYS A 145 -27.49 -7.83 19.34
#